data_d12730f8a699122111eb2e3dea5b3d04
#
_entry.id   d12730f8a699122111eb2e3dea5b3d04
#
_cell.length_a   1.000
_cell.length_b   1.000
_cell.length_c   1.000
_cell.angle_alpha   90.00
_cell.angle_beta   90.00
_cell.angle_gamma   90.00
#
_symmetry.space_group_name_H-M   'P 1'
#
loop_
_entity.id
_entity.type
_entity.pdbx_description
1 polymer ?
#
loop_
_entity_poly.entity_id
_entity_poly.type
_entity_poly.pdbx_seq_one_letter_code
_entity_poly.pdbx_strand_id
1 'polypeptide(L)'
;MLRLTLTEESAMPAPQNPFKAALQRGEMQYGCWGAFAHPYATELTASTGFDWLVIDGEHAPNDLPTITAQLQAMHGYSTHTVVRLPMGEDWAIKQVLDAGAQTLLIPMVESADQARTLVRAMRYPPAGIRGSGAMIARATMFAGVDGYVATADAQMCLLVQVETRAGIDALDDILAVEGVDGVFIGPSDLAADMGHLGDSDVPEVQTVIRDALQRIATSDKAAGILATDHEVALRYRDWGAQFLAVAADVLLLAQAARATVARWRDG
;
A
#
# COMPACT_ATOMS: atom_id res chain seq x y z
N MET A 1 45.38 30.53 -3.43
CA MET A 1 43.97 30.59 -3.85
C MET A 1 43.64 29.26 -4.52
N LEU A 2 43.27 28.25 -3.72
CA LEU A 2 42.84 26.94 -4.22
C LEU A 2 41.39 27.08 -4.70
N ARG A 3 41.16 26.98 -6.01
CA ARG A 3 39.83 26.75 -6.57
C ARG A 3 39.51 25.26 -6.30
N LEU A 4 38.69 24.99 -5.32
CA LEU A 4 37.96 23.74 -5.24
C LEU A 4 37.02 23.71 -6.45
N THR A 5 37.35 22.92 -7.44
CA THR A 5 36.40 22.47 -8.44
C THR A 5 35.38 21.60 -7.71
N LEU A 6 34.22 22.16 -7.42
CA LEU A 6 33.03 21.35 -7.08
C LEU A 6 32.80 20.46 -8.31
N THR A 7 33.13 19.19 -8.18
CA THR A 7 32.60 18.14 -9.08
C THR A 7 31.08 18.29 -9.07
N GLU A 8 30.44 18.17 -10.23
CA GLU A 8 28.98 18.06 -10.33
C GLU A 8 28.55 17.00 -9.31
N GLU A 9 28.12 17.45 -8.12
CA GLU A 9 27.41 16.61 -7.18
C GLU A 9 26.13 16.20 -7.91
N SER A 10 26.05 14.93 -8.28
CA SER A 10 24.83 14.36 -8.85
C SER A 10 23.70 14.69 -7.85
N ALA A 11 22.73 15.49 -8.27
CA ALA A 11 21.56 15.80 -7.49
C ALA A 11 21.05 14.48 -6.88
N MET A 12 20.90 14.42 -5.56
CA MET A 12 20.38 13.21 -4.90
C MET A 12 18.92 13.06 -5.36
N PRO A 13 18.58 12.01 -6.12
CA PRO A 13 17.23 11.83 -6.60
C PRO A 13 16.30 11.53 -5.40
N ALA A 14 15.00 11.59 -5.63
CA ALA A 14 14.01 11.11 -4.67
C ALA A 14 14.38 9.68 -4.21
N PRO A 15 14.19 9.33 -2.92
CA PRO A 15 14.47 7.99 -2.43
C PRO A 15 13.80 6.92 -3.31
N GLN A 16 14.54 5.86 -3.62
CA GLN A 16 13.99 4.75 -4.39
C GLN A 16 12.85 4.08 -3.61
N ASN A 17 11.86 3.60 -4.34
CA ASN A 17 10.78 2.78 -3.79
C ASN A 17 11.10 1.29 -4.03
N PRO A 18 11.65 0.57 -3.03
CA PRO A 18 12.07 -0.81 -3.21
C PRO A 18 10.87 -1.75 -3.42
N PHE A 19 9.71 -1.45 -2.85
CA PHE A 19 8.50 -2.25 -3.01
C PHE A 19 7.98 -2.15 -4.46
N LYS A 20 7.85 -0.93 -5.01
CA LYS A 20 7.52 -0.74 -6.42
C LYS A 20 8.47 -1.52 -7.34
N ALA A 21 9.76 -1.40 -7.08
CA ALA A 21 10.76 -2.12 -7.87
C ALA A 21 10.64 -3.66 -7.74
N ALA A 22 10.32 -4.18 -6.55
CA ALA A 22 10.07 -5.61 -6.34
C ALA A 22 8.81 -6.09 -7.09
N LEU A 23 7.72 -5.31 -7.05
CA LEU A 23 6.51 -5.61 -7.82
C LEU A 23 6.80 -5.68 -9.32
N GLN A 24 7.56 -4.72 -9.86
CA GLN A 24 7.94 -4.69 -11.28
C GLN A 24 8.82 -5.87 -11.71
N ARG A 25 9.59 -6.45 -10.78
CA ARG A 25 10.39 -7.68 -11.04
C ARG A 25 9.60 -8.97 -10.87
N GLY A 26 8.33 -8.91 -10.48
CA GLY A 26 7.51 -10.10 -10.20
C GLY A 26 7.88 -10.80 -8.89
N GLU A 27 8.56 -10.12 -7.97
CA GLU A 27 8.99 -10.70 -6.69
C GLU A 27 7.81 -10.77 -5.71
N MET A 28 7.65 -11.94 -5.08
CA MET A 28 6.65 -12.14 -4.03
C MET A 28 6.95 -11.23 -2.83
N GLN A 29 5.91 -10.57 -2.30
CA GLN A 29 6.01 -9.66 -1.17
C GLN A 29 5.01 -10.07 -0.07
N TYR A 30 5.49 -10.37 1.12
CA TYR A 30 4.66 -10.70 2.28
C TYR A 30 4.55 -9.52 3.23
N GLY A 31 3.32 -9.11 3.54
CA GLY A 31 3.06 -7.94 4.35
C GLY A 31 2.24 -8.19 5.60
N CYS A 32 2.20 -7.18 6.45
CA CYS A 32 1.37 -7.13 7.63
C CYS A 32 0.43 -5.90 7.60
N TRP A 33 -0.78 -6.07 8.10
CA TRP A 33 -1.75 -4.98 8.25
C TRP A 33 -1.55 -4.31 9.60
N GLY A 34 -1.19 -3.03 9.63
CA GLY A 34 -0.95 -2.23 10.83
C GLY A 34 -2.20 -1.45 11.23
N ALA A 35 -2.89 -1.90 12.26
CA ALA A 35 -4.12 -1.32 12.78
C ALA A 35 -4.00 -0.75 14.21
N PHE A 36 -2.84 -0.89 14.88
CA PHE A 36 -2.65 -0.30 16.21
C PHE A 36 -2.59 1.23 16.21
N ALA A 37 -2.34 1.85 15.06
CA ALA A 37 -2.22 3.29 14.93
C ALA A 37 -1.19 3.91 15.90
N HIS A 38 -0.08 3.23 16.13
CA HIS A 38 0.92 3.65 17.08
C HIS A 38 2.35 3.37 16.59
N PRO A 39 3.25 4.36 16.55
CA PRO A 39 4.58 4.23 15.97
C PRO A 39 5.44 3.14 16.61
N TYR A 40 5.30 2.90 17.92
CA TYR A 40 6.04 1.83 18.62
C TYR A 40 5.62 0.43 18.15
N ALA A 41 4.31 0.21 17.92
CA ALA A 41 3.83 -1.07 17.38
C ALA A 41 4.27 -1.26 15.92
N THR A 42 4.24 -0.19 15.14
CA THR A 42 4.71 -0.16 13.76
C THR A 42 6.20 -0.49 13.67
N GLU A 43 7.04 0.12 14.51
CA GLU A 43 8.48 -0.15 14.62
C GLU A 43 8.75 -1.62 15.00
N LEU A 44 8.03 -2.15 16.00
CA LEU A 44 8.14 -3.56 16.38
C LEU A 44 7.84 -4.47 15.18
N THR A 45 6.72 -4.23 14.48
CA THR A 45 6.32 -5.03 13.32
C THR A 45 7.36 -4.93 12.19
N ALA A 46 7.89 -3.74 11.91
CA ALA A 46 8.93 -3.54 10.92
C ALA A 46 10.21 -4.33 11.20
N SER A 47 10.54 -4.56 12.49
CA SER A 47 11.73 -5.32 12.90
C SER A 47 11.61 -6.83 12.71
N THR A 48 10.41 -7.36 12.34
CA THR A 48 10.14 -8.81 12.28
C THR A 48 10.41 -9.46 10.93
N GLY A 49 10.69 -8.66 9.88
CA GLY A 49 11.11 -9.18 8.58
C GLY A 49 9.99 -9.28 7.53
N PHE A 50 8.84 -8.64 7.73
CA PHE A 50 7.88 -8.44 6.64
C PHE A 50 8.48 -7.56 5.56
N ASP A 51 8.16 -7.85 4.28
CA ASP A 51 8.62 -7.03 3.16
C ASP A 51 7.92 -5.67 3.13
N TRP A 52 6.65 -5.63 3.55
CA TRP A 52 5.86 -4.40 3.60
C TRP A 52 4.86 -4.38 4.77
N LEU A 53 4.44 -3.18 5.16
CA LEU A 53 3.47 -2.93 6.23
C LEU A 53 2.47 -1.87 5.77
N VAL A 54 1.16 -2.17 5.93
CA VAL A 54 0.11 -1.16 5.77
C VAL A 54 0.00 -0.31 7.03
N ILE A 55 0.02 1.01 6.87
CA ILE A 55 -0.54 1.94 7.86
C ILE A 55 -1.97 2.21 7.42
N ASP A 56 -2.92 1.66 8.16
CA ASP A 56 -4.32 1.69 7.78
C ASP A 56 -5.00 2.97 8.25
N GLY A 57 -5.31 3.87 7.30
CA GLY A 57 -6.05 5.11 7.57
C GLY A 57 -7.56 4.98 7.40
N GLU A 58 -8.06 3.81 6.95
CA GLU A 58 -9.49 3.60 6.71
C GLU A 58 -10.21 2.97 7.91
N HIS A 59 -9.75 1.81 8.37
CA HIS A 59 -10.39 1.05 9.45
C HIS A 59 -9.61 1.04 10.77
N ALA A 60 -8.50 1.76 10.87
CA ALA A 60 -7.78 1.99 12.11
C ALA A 60 -7.83 3.49 12.50
N PRO A 61 -7.65 3.83 13.79
CA PRO A 61 -7.79 5.21 14.28
C PRO A 61 -6.58 6.08 13.92
N ASN A 62 -6.19 6.10 12.64
CA ASN A 62 -5.10 6.89 12.10
C ASN A 62 -5.58 8.23 11.52
N ASP A 63 -4.86 9.29 11.86
CA ASP A 63 -4.92 10.60 11.22
C ASP A 63 -3.55 10.95 10.62
N LEU A 64 -3.44 12.09 9.94
CA LEU A 64 -2.18 12.50 9.31
C LEU A 64 -1.00 12.61 10.29
N PRO A 65 -1.13 13.18 11.51
CA PRO A 65 -0.09 13.16 12.53
C PRO A 65 0.36 11.77 12.93
N THR A 66 -0.58 10.86 13.15
CA THR A 66 -0.31 9.46 13.53
C THR A 66 0.36 8.68 12.40
N ILE A 67 -0.12 8.85 11.15
CA ILE A 67 0.53 8.29 9.96
C ILE A 67 1.97 8.81 9.84
N THR A 68 2.18 10.13 10.03
CA THR A 68 3.51 10.73 9.97
C THR A 68 4.46 10.16 11.02
N ALA A 69 4.00 9.96 12.25
CA ALA A 69 4.81 9.38 13.32
C ALA A 69 5.19 7.92 13.01
N GLN A 70 4.30 7.14 12.40
CA GLN A 70 4.59 5.78 11.96
C GLN A 70 5.58 5.76 10.79
N LEU A 71 5.44 6.66 9.81
CA LEU A 71 6.43 6.84 8.74
C LEU A 71 7.82 7.24 9.27
N GLN A 72 7.88 7.98 10.39
CA GLN A 72 9.14 8.30 11.07
C GLN A 72 9.74 7.05 11.76
N ALA A 73 8.91 6.26 12.44
CA ALA A 73 9.34 5.03 13.11
C ALA A 73 9.86 3.97 12.11
N MET A 74 9.30 3.94 10.89
CA MET A 74 9.73 3.04 9.82
C MET A 74 11.06 3.45 9.15
N HIS A 75 11.54 4.68 9.41
CA HIS A 75 12.75 5.18 8.77
C HIS A 75 13.97 4.34 9.14
N GLY A 76 14.64 3.78 8.13
CA GLY A 76 15.82 2.93 8.32
C GLY A 76 15.55 1.43 8.40
N TYR A 77 14.29 1.01 8.43
CA TYR A 77 13.93 -0.40 8.28
C TYR A 77 13.82 -0.79 6.79
N SER A 78 14.08 -2.06 6.49
CA SER A 78 13.91 -2.60 5.14
C SER A 78 12.44 -2.84 4.76
N THR A 79 11.56 -3.01 5.75
CA THR A 79 10.13 -3.16 5.56
C THR A 79 9.54 -1.89 4.93
N HIS A 80 8.92 -2.02 3.77
CA HIS A 80 8.34 -0.88 3.06
C HIS A 80 6.98 -0.48 3.62
N THR A 81 6.69 0.81 3.62
CA THR A 81 5.42 1.34 4.12
C THR A 81 4.43 1.57 2.99
N VAL A 82 3.26 0.97 3.10
CA VAL A 82 2.08 1.26 2.29
C VAL A 82 1.08 2.03 3.17
N VAL A 83 0.61 3.18 2.73
CA VAL A 83 -0.43 3.92 3.47
C VAL A 83 -1.77 3.72 2.78
N ARG A 84 -2.74 3.14 3.49
CA ARG A 84 -4.12 3.08 3.01
C ARG A 84 -4.85 4.34 3.47
N LEU A 85 -5.37 5.11 2.51
CA LEU A 85 -6.24 6.25 2.79
C LEU A 85 -7.70 5.78 2.92
N PRO A 86 -8.56 6.52 3.64
CA PRO A 86 -9.98 6.18 3.74
C PRO A 86 -10.72 6.40 2.41
N MET A 87 -10.20 7.26 1.56
CA MET A 87 -10.71 7.54 0.20
C MET A 87 -9.67 8.32 -0.61
N GLY A 88 -9.86 8.37 -1.92
CA GLY A 88 -8.92 8.96 -2.87
C GLY A 88 -9.04 10.48 -3.04
N GLU A 89 -9.08 11.25 -1.97
CA GLU A 89 -9.15 12.70 -2.02
C GLU A 89 -7.79 13.35 -2.33
N ASP A 90 -7.74 14.25 -3.31
CA ASP A 90 -6.51 14.90 -3.77
C ASP A 90 -5.72 15.56 -2.64
N TRP A 91 -6.42 16.20 -1.69
CA TRP A 91 -5.77 16.88 -0.57
C TRP A 91 -5.14 15.88 0.41
N ALA A 92 -5.78 14.73 0.67
CA ALA A 92 -5.27 13.70 1.56
C ALA A 92 -4.07 12.98 0.93
N ILE A 93 -4.15 12.63 -0.36
CA ILE A 93 -3.05 12.07 -1.14
C ILE A 93 -1.82 12.98 -1.05
N LYS A 94 -1.99 14.28 -1.35
CA LYS A 94 -0.92 15.26 -1.28
C LYS A 94 -0.26 15.32 0.10
N GLN A 95 -1.06 15.40 1.18
CA GLN A 95 -0.54 15.52 2.54
C GLN A 95 0.26 14.29 2.97
N VAL A 96 -0.22 13.09 2.66
CA VAL A 96 0.47 11.84 3.02
C VAL A 96 1.75 11.65 2.19
N LEU A 97 1.74 12.01 0.91
CA LEU A 97 2.96 12.01 0.08
C LEU A 97 3.98 13.04 0.59
N ASP A 98 3.55 14.21 1.04
CA ASP A 98 4.43 15.23 1.63
C ASP A 98 4.95 14.81 3.03
N ALA A 99 4.20 14.00 3.77
CA ALA A 99 4.68 13.34 4.98
C ALA A 99 5.74 12.26 4.73
N GLY A 100 5.92 11.82 3.48
CA GLY A 100 6.98 10.91 3.05
C GLY A 100 6.54 9.51 2.67
N ALA A 101 5.25 9.24 2.53
CA ALA A 101 4.77 8.01 1.89
C ALA A 101 5.16 8.00 0.41
N GLN A 102 5.48 6.82 -0.12
CA GLN A 102 5.74 6.61 -1.54
C GLN A 102 4.76 5.64 -2.17
N THR A 103 4.11 4.81 -1.37
CA THR A 103 3.12 3.83 -1.81
C THR A 103 1.79 4.09 -1.12
N LEU A 104 0.74 4.27 -1.90
CA LEU A 104 -0.62 4.45 -1.42
C LEU A 104 -1.51 3.29 -1.88
N LEU A 105 -2.40 2.87 -0.99
CA LEU A 105 -3.51 1.97 -1.28
C LEU A 105 -4.81 2.75 -1.15
N ILE A 106 -5.57 2.83 -2.25
CA ILE A 106 -6.82 3.60 -2.29
C ILE A 106 -7.99 2.66 -2.46
N PRO A 107 -8.94 2.63 -1.49
CA PRO A 107 -10.07 1.72 -1.50
C PRO A 107 -11.18 2.16 -2.47
N MET A 108 -12.14 1.28 -2.72
CA MET A 108 -13.39 1.52 -3.45
C MET A 108 -13.21 2.09 -4.86
N VAL A 109 -12.20 1.57 -5.59
CA VAL A 109 -11.98 2.00 -6.98
C VAL A 109 -12.84 1.17 -7.93
N GLU A 110 -13.76 1.83 -8.62
CA GLU A 110 -14.81 1.23 -9.43
C GLU A 110 -14.76 1.62 -10.91
N SER A 111 -13.77 2.42 -11.32
CA SER A 111 -13.64 2.83 -12.74
C SER A 111 -12.23 3.24 -13.11
N ALA A 112 -11.92 3.15 -14.40
CA ALA A 112 -10.67 3.66 -14.97
C ALA A 112 -10.53 5.18 -14.81
N ASP A 113 -11.63 5.95 -14.86
CA ASP A 113 -11.58 7.40 -14.70
C ASP A 113 -11.21 7.79 -13.26
N GLN A 114 -11.74 7.07 -12.27
CA GLN A 114 -11.32 7.23 -10.88
C GLN A 114 -9.82 6.89 -10.74
N ALA A 115 -9.36 5.78 -11.28
CA ALA A 115 -7.94 5.41 -11.25
C ALA A 115 -7.03 6.45 -11.92
N ARG A 116 -7.43 7.01 -13.09
CA ARG A 116 -6.69 8.11 -13.75
C ARG A 116 -6.62 9.36 -12.87
N THR A 117 -7.70 9.70 -12.18
CA THR A 117 -7.72 10.84 -11.23
C THR A 117 -6.73 10.63 -10.10
N LEU A 118 -6.68 9.43 -9.52
CA LEU A 118 -5.72 9.06 -8.46
C LEU A 118 -4.27 9.15 -8.95
N VAL A 119 -3.97 8.64 -10.14
CA VAL A 119 -2.64 8.76 -10.76
C VAL A 119 -2.23 10.22 -10.87
N ARG A 120 -3.12 11.09 -11.35
CA ARG A 120 -2.84 12.52 -11.47
C ARG A 120 -2.63 13.21 -10.12
N ALA A 121 -3.37 12.81 -9.09
CA ALA A 121 -3.22 13.35 -7.73
C ALA A 121 -1.85 13.03 -7.10
N MET A 122 -1.21 11.93 -7.50
CA MET A 122 0.11 11.53 -7.03
C MET A 122 1.28 12.19 -7.78
N ARG A 123 1.05 12.76 -8.96
CA ARG A 123 2.09 13.31 -9.85
C ARG A 123 2.11 14.83 -9.82
N TYR A 124 3.31 15.40 -9.93
CA TYR A 124 3.49 16.85 -10.07
C TYR A 124 3.08 17.34 -11.47
N PRO A 125 2.69 18.61 -11.62
CA PRO A 125 2.51 19.23 -12.95
C PRO A 125 3.80 19.16 -13.79
N PRO A 126 3.70 19.00 -15.12
CA PRO A 126 2.49 18.94 -15.93
C PRO A 126 1.82 17.57 -16.01
N ALA A 127 2.45 16.49 -15.50
CA ALA A 127 1.94 15.11 -15.58
C ALA A 127 0.72 14.88 -14.67
N GLY A 128 0.55 15.69 -13.63
CA GLY A 128 -0.53 15.57 -12.66
C GLY A 128 -0.93 16.90 -12.03
N ILE A 129 -1.54 16.79 -10.83
CA ILE A 129 -2.11 17.92 -10.08
C ILE A 129 -1.60 18.00 -8.64
N ARG A 130 -0.60 17.18 -8.25
CA ARG A 130 0.00 17.24 -6.91
C ARG A 130 0.55 18.63 -6.64
N GLY A 131 0.04 19.31 -5.59
CA GLY A 131 0.55 20.63 -5.19
C GLY A 131 2.01 20.55 -4.74
N SER A 132 2.83 21.54 -5.13
CA SER A 132 4.25 21.58 -4.79
C SER A 132 4.49 22.26 -3.45
N GLY A 133 4.65 21.48 -2.38
CA GLY A 133 5.09 21.90 -1.05
C GLY A 133 6.54 21.52 -0.73
N ALA A 134 7.34 21.20 -1.77
CA ALA A 134 8.65 20.56 -1.66
C ALA A 134 9.64 21.26 -0.71
N MET A 135 9.58 22.58 -0.58
CA MET A 135 10.50 23.34 0.28
C MET A 135 10.32 23.05 1.78
N ILE A 136 9.15 22.63 2.20
CA ILE A 136 8.82 22.42 3.63
C ILE A 136 8.40 20.98 3.93
N ALA A 137 8.28 20.13 2.89
CA ALA A 137 7.80 18.78 3.04
C ALA A 137 8.84 17.85 3.68
N ARG A 138 8.39 16.93 4.53
CA ARG A 138 9.25 15.87 5.08
C ARG A 138 9.80 14.95 3.98
N ALA A 139 9.00 14.68 2.95
CA ALA A 139 9.38 13.84 1.81
C ALA A 139 10.68 14.30 1.11
N THR A 140 10.97 15.61 1.14
CA THR A 140 12.18 16.20 0.59
C THR A 140 13.30 16.36 1.61
N MET A 141 13.16 15.81 2.82
CA MET A 141 14.03 16.10 3.97
C MET A 141 14.16 17.62 4.20
N PHE A 142 13.02 18.33 4.11
CA PHE A 142 12.94 19.78 4.32
C PHE A 142 13.86 20.55 3.34
N ALA A 143 13.70 20.28 2.06
CA ALA A 143 14.53 20.78 0.95
C ALA A 143 15.98 20.25 0.95
N GLY A 144 16.27 19.18 1.69
CA GLY A 144 17.61 18.55 1.73
C GLY A 144 17.86 17.57 0.58
N VAL A 145 16.84 17.25 -0.23
CA VAL A 145 16.96 16.35 -1.40
C VAL A 145 16.89 17.17 -2.68
N ASP A 146 18.05 17.41 -3.29
CA ASP A 146 18.14 18.12 -4.55
C ASP A 146 17.49 17.29 -5.68
N GLY A 147 16.68 17.95 -6.53
CA GLY A 147 16.02 17.29 -7.67
C GLY A 147 14.84 16.38 -7.28
N TYR A 148 14.36 16.42 -6.03
CA TYR A 148 13.22 15.60 -5.58
C TYR A 148 12.00 15.72 -6.51
N VAL A 149 11.56 16.95 -6.81
CA VAL A 149 10.36 17.18 -7.63
C VAL A 149 10.49 16.60 -9.04
N ALA A 150 11.68 16.63 -9.61
CA ALA A 150 11.96 16.12 -10.94
C ALA A 150 11.97 14.59 -11.02
N THR A 151 12.17 13.90 -9.88
CA THR A 151 12.37 12.45 -9.84
C THR A 151 11.32 11.69 -9.00
N ALA A 152 10.54 12.42 -8.20
CA ALA A 152 9.59 11.82 -7.26
C ALA A 152 8.49 10.98 -7.94
N ASP A 153 7.93 11.46 -9.05
CA ASP A 153 6.83 10.78 -9.73
C ASP A 153 7.16 9.34 -10.14
N ALA A 154 8.42 9.08 -10.51
CA ALA A 154 8.89 7.74 -10.85
C ALA A 154 8.92 6.78 -9.65
N GLN A 155 8.99 7.31 -8.43
CA GLN A 155 9.07 6.55 -7.20
C GLN A 155 7.70 6.39 -6.50
N MET A 156 6.67 7.10 -6.97
CA MET A 156 5.31 6.93 -6.44
C MET A 156 4.72 5.61 -6.93
N CYS A 157 4.07 4.88 -6.02
CA CYS A 157 3.43 3.60 -6.26
C CYS A 157 1.95 3.72 -5.90
N LEU A 158 1.07 3.56 -6.88
CA LEU A 158 -0.37 3.54 -6.69
C LEU A 158 -0.88 2.10 -6.72
N LEU A 159 -1.45 1.67 -5.60
CA LEU A 159 -2.24 0.47 -5.50
C LEU A 159 -3.71 0.89 -5.39
N VAL A 160 -4.57 0.34 -6.24
CA VAL A 160 -6.01 0.56 -6.18
C VAL A 160 -6.70 -0.68 -5.62
N GLN A 161 -7.64 -0.49 -4.69
CA GLN A 161 -8.38 -1.60 -4.09
C GLN A 161 -9.73 -1.73 -4.80
N VAL A 162 -9.96 -2.91 -5.37
CA VAL A 162 -11.19 -3.32 -6.05
C VAL A 162 -11.91 -4.31 -5.16
N GLU A 163 -13.14 -3.96 -4.76
CA GLU A 163 -13.85 -4.67 -3.70
C GLU A 163 -15.38 -4.56 -3.81
N THR A 164 -15.84 -4.23 -5.02
CA THR A 164 -17.27 -4.22 -5.38
C THR A 164 -17.47 -4.90 -6.73
N ARG A 165 -18.71 -5.33 -7.04
CA ARG A 165 -19.05 -5.85 -8.37
C ARG A 165 -18.75 -4.85 -9.47
N ALA A 166 -19.04 -3.57 -9.24
CA ALA A 166 -18.74 -2.51 -10.18
C ALA A 166 -17.25 -2.40 -10.47
N GLY A 167 -16.40 -2.51 -9.44
CA GLY A 167 -14.95 -2.54 -9.59
C GLY A 167 -14.45 -3.79 -10.32
N ILE A 168 -15.02 -4.96 -10.06
CA ILE A 168 -14.70 -6.21 -10.79
C ILE A 168 -15.10 -6.12 -12.26
N ASP A 169 -16.26 -5.54 -12.56
CA ASP A 169 -16.73 -5.33 -13.94
C ASP A 169 -15.82 -4.37 -14.71
N ALA A 170 -15.28 -3.34 -14.03
CA ALA A 170 -14.37 -2.36 -14.60
C ALA A 170 -12.87 -2.79 -14.55
N LEU A 171 -12.56 -3.98 -14.05
CA LEU A 171 -11.17 -4.38 -13.72
C LEU A 171 -10.23 -4.25 -14.92
N ASP A 172 -10.62 -4.71 -16.12
CA ASP A 172 -9.76 -4.64 -17.29
C ASP A 172 -9.48 -3.21 -17.74
N ASP A 173 -10.46 -2.33 -17.61
CA ASP A 173 -10.31 -0.90 -17.89
C ASP A 173 -9.38 -0.23 -16.85
N ILE A 174 -9.46 -0.63 -15.58
CA ILE A 174 -8.57 -0.18 -14.51
C ILE A 174 -7.14 -0.66 -14.76
N LEU A 175 -6.96 -1.93 -15.15
CA LEU A 175 -5.66 -2.51 -15.48
C LEU A 175 -4.98 -1.80 -16.67
N ALA A 176 -5.75 -1.27 -17.60
CA ALA A 176 -5.24 -0.50 -18.73
C ALA A 176 -4.77 0.92 -18.36
N VAL A 177 -4.99 1.39 -17.12
CA VAL A 177 -4.58 2.74 -16.69
C VAL A 177 -3.08 2.77 -16.44
N GLU A 178 -2.36 3.60 -17.22
CA GLU A 178 -0.95 3.88 -16.99
C GLU A 178 -0.75 4.64 -15.66
N GLY A 179 0.14 4.12 -14.81
CA GLY A 179 0.46 4.72 -13.49
C GLY A 179 -0.23 4.06 -12.32
N VAL A 180 -1.14 3.12 -12.53
CA VAL A 180 -1.52 2.11 -11.55
C VAL A 180 -0.39 1.06 -11.51
N ASP A 181 0.14 0.74 -10.35
CA ASP A 181 1.24 -0.22 -10.17
C ASP A 181 0.73 -1.60 -9.75
N GLY A 182 -0.42 -1.65 -9.07
CA GLY A 182 -1.05 -2.90 -8.65
C GLY A 182 -2.52 -2.73 -8.30
N VAL A 183 -3.22 -3.86 -8.30
CA VAL A 183 -4.63 -3.93 -7.86
C VAL A 183 -4.72 -4.88 -6.68
N PHE A 184 -5.34 -4.40 -5.61
CA PHE A 184 -5.60 -5.16 -4.39
C PHE A 184 -7.07 -5.56 -4.35
N ILE A 185 -7.36 -6.83 -4.18
CA ILE A 185 -8.74 -7.31 -4.01
C ILE A 185 -9.10 -7.25 -2.52
N GLY A 186 -10.23 -6.58 -2.19
CA GLY A 186 -10.79 -6.53 -0.84
C GLY A 186 -11.83 -7.63 -0.63
N PRO A 187 -11.49 -8.80 -0.06
CA PRO A 187 -12.40 -9.95 -0.03
C PRO A 187 -13.64 -9.73 0.83
N SER A 188 -13.53 -8.96 1.91
CA SER A 188 -14.63 -8.73 2.85
C SER A 188 -15.72 -7.85 2.26
N ASP A 189 -15.32 -6.72 1.65
CA ASP A 189 -16.25 -5.77 1.04
C ASP A 189 -16.84 -6.33 -0.26
N LEU A 190 -16.04 -7.05 -1.04
CA LEU A 190 -16.52 -7.77 -2.21
C LEU A 190 -17.60 -8.80 -1.83
N ALA A 191 -17.36 -9.59 -0.78
CA ALA A 191 -18.36 -10.54 -0.27
C ALA A 191 -19.64 -9.82 0.19
N ALA A 192 -19.50 -8.70 0.90
CA ALA A 192 -20.65 -7.90 1.36
C ALA A 192 -21.46 -7.35 0.18
N ASP A 193 -20.81 -6.79 -0.85
CA ASP A 193 -21.45 -6.28 -2.07
C ASP A 193 -22.13 -7.40 -2.88
N MET A 194 -21.59 -8.63 -2.84
CA MET A 194 -22.19 -9.82 -3.42
C MET A 194 -23.33 -10.42 -2.60
N GLY A 195 -23.65 -9.85 -1.40
CA GLY A 195 -24.71 -10.33 -0.52
C GLY A 195 -24.28 -11.40 0.50
N HIS A 196 -22.98 -11.60 0.67
CA HIS A 196 -22.37 -12.59 1.59
C HIS A 196 -21.59 -11.90 2.73
N LEU A 197 -22.21 -10.88 3.37
CA LEU A 197 -21.58 -10.12 4.46
C LEU A 197 -21.01 -11.03 5.55
N GLY A 198 -19.70 -10.91 5.81
CA GLY A 198 -19.00 -11.67 6.83
C GLY A 198 -18.53 -13.07 6.40
N ASP A 199 -18.80 -13.50 5.18
CA ASP A 199 -18.39 -14.80 4.64
C ASP A 199 -17.82 -14.67 3.23
N SER A 200 -16.51 -14.40 3.15
CA SER A 200 -15.78 -14.33 1.88
C SER A 200 -15.39 -15.73 1.35
N ASP A 201 -15.58 -16.81 2.14
CA ASP A 201 -15.19 -18.17 1.73
C ASP A 201 -16.25 -18.89 0.90
N VAL A 202 -17.43 -18.30 0.71
CA VAL A 202 -18.46 -18.92 -0.16
C VAL A 202 -17.92 -19.11 -1.58
N PRO A 203 -18.25 -20.23 -2.25
CA PRO A 203 -17.70 -20.58 -3.57
C PRO A 203 -17.91 -19.52 -4.65
N GLU A 204 -19.03 -18.78 -4.59
CA GLU A 204 -19.32 -17.72 -5.53
C GLU A 204 -18.30 -16.57 -5.42
N VAL A 205 -18.05 -16.07 -4.20
CA VAL A 205 -17.06 -15.01 -3.93
C VAL A 205 -15.65 -15.48 -4.29
N GLN A 206 -15.28 -16.70 -3.89
CA GLN A 206 -13.97 -17.28 -4.20
C GLN A 206 -13.75 -17.45 -5.72
N THR A 207 -14.80 -17.70 -6.47
CA THR A 207 -14.70 -17.76 -7.94
C THR A 207 -14.39 -16.40 -8.54
N VAL A 208 -15.03 -15.33 -8.05
CA VAL A 208 -14.77 -13.94 -8.48
C VAL A 208 -13.37 -13.50 -8.07
N ILE A 209 -12.94 -13.79 -6.84
CA ILE A 209 -11.57 -13.47 -6.39
C ILE A 209 -10.52 -14.17 -7.26
N ARG A 210 -10.72 -15.46 -7.55
CA ARG A 210 -9.80 -16.22 -8.42
C ARG A 210 -9.69 -15.61 -9.81
N ASP A 211 -10.84 -15.34 -10.45
CA ASP A 211 -10.88 -14.70 -11.77
C ASP A 211 -10.15 -13.35 -11.75
N ALA A 212 -10.46 -12.51 -10.78
CA ALA A 212 -9.82 -11.20 -10.63
C ALA A 212 -8.30 -11.32 -10.47
N LEU A 213 -7.80 -12.16 -9.56
CA LEU A 213 -6.36 -12.37 -9.36
C LEU A 213 -5.67 -12.87 -10.61
N GLN A 214 -6.28 -13.80 -11.36
CA GLN A 214 -5.74 -14.32 -12.61
C GLN A 214 -5.71 -13.24 -13.70
N ARG A 215 -6.74 -12.42 -13.84
CA ARG A 215 -6.77 -11.29 -14.78
C ARG A 215 -5.67 -10.28 -14.45
N ILE A 216 -5.50 -9.91 -13.19
CA ILE A 216 -4.44 -9.00 -12.76
C ILE A 216 -3.06 -9.62 -13.05
N ALA A 217 -2.84 -10.89 -12.70
CA ALA A 217 -1.56 -11.58 -12.89
C ALA A 217 -1.16 -11.75 -14.36
N THR A 218 -2.12 -11.69 -15.31
CA THR A 218 -1.84 -11.72 -16.75
C THR A 218 -1.58 -10.36 -17.35
N SER A 219 -1.78 -9.27 -16.56
CA SER A 219 -1.45 -7.89 -16.95
C SER A 219 -0.02 -7.51 -16.54
N ASP A 220 0.34 -6.24 -16.75
CA ASP A 220 1.59 -5.66 -16.26
C ASP A 220 1.49 -5.11 -14.81
N LYS A 221 0.36 -5.37 -14.11
CA LYS A 221 0.09 -4.90 -12.76
C LYS A 221 0.26 -6.00 -11.73
N ALA A 222 0.70 -5.62 -10.51
CA ALA A 222 0.80 -6.56 -9.41
C ALA A 222 -0.57 -6.89 -8.80
N ALA A 223 -0.82 -8.17 -8.50
CA ALA A 223 -2.02 -8.62 -7.80
C ALA A 223 -1.80 -8.68 -6.30
N GLY A 224 -2.66 -8.05 -5.51
CA GLY A 224 -2.61 -8.06 -4.06
C GLY A 224 -3.90 -8.53 -3.41
N ILE A 225 -3.78 -9.10 -2.20
CA ILE A 225 -4.94 -9.51 -1.40
C ILE A 225 -4.52 -9.72 0.06
N LEU A 226 -5.49 -9.69 0.99
CA LEU A 226 -5.28 -10.05 2.39
C LEU A 226 -5.81 -11.46 2.66
N ALA A 227 -5.00 -12.29 3.33
CA ALA A 227 -5.40 -13.59 3.86
C ALA A 227 -4.54 -13.93 5.08
N THR A 228 -5.12 -13.92 6.26
CA THR A 228 -4.43 -14.26 7.52
C THR A 228 -4.41 -15.76 7.82
N ASP A 229 -5.21 -16.55 7.12
CA ASP A 229 -5.13 -18.01 7.12
C ASP A 229 -4.06 -18.49 6.13
N HIS A 230 -3.21 -19.38 6.55
CA HIS A 230 -2.06 -19.84 5.77
C HIS A 230 -2.46 -20.56 4.48
N GLU A 231 -3.45 -21.47 4.57
CA GLU A 231 -3.89 -22.24 3.39
C GLU A 231 -4.61 -21.36 2.37
N VAL A 232 -5.39 -20.39 2.87
CA VAL A 232 -6.03 -19.39 2.02
C VAL A 232 -4.98 -18.51 1.33
N ALA A 233 -3.95 -18.07 2.06
CA ALA A 233 -2.86 -17.27 1.49
C ALA A 233 -2.10 -18.03 0.40
N LEU A 234 -1.79 -19.32 0.62
CA LEU A 234 -1.16 -20.19 -0.39
C LEU A 234 -2.05 -20.33 -1.63
N ARG A 235 -3.35 -20.53 -1.44
CA ARG A 235 -4.32 -20.62 -2.54
C ARG A 235 -4.36 -19.34 -3.37
N TYR A 236 -4.37 -18.17 -2.73
CA TYR A 236 -4.37 -16.87 -3.43
C TYR A 236 -3.05 -16.62 -4.17
N ARG A 237 -1.93 -17.00 -3.58
CA ARG A 237 -0.63 -16.99 -4.27
C ARG A 237 -0.68 -17.83 -5.54
N ASP A 238 -1.20 -19.04 -5.45
CA ASP A 238 -1.31 -19.97 -6.59
C ASP A 238 -2.30 -19.46 -7.67
N TRP A 239 -3.21 -18.53 -7.31
CA TRP A 239 -4.08 -17.83 -8.27
C TRP A 239 -3.44 -16.57 -8.87
N GLY A 240 -2.22 -16.23 -8.46
CA GLY A 240 -1.43 -15.17 -9.06
C GLY A 240 -1.21 -13.95 -8.16
N ALA A 241 -1.62 -13.99 -6.88
CA ALA A 241 -1.30 -12.89 -5.96
C ALA A 241 0.21 -12.79 -5.76
N GLN A 242 0.74 -11.56 -5.90
CA GLN A 242 2.15 -11.23 -5.82
C GLN A 242 2.50 -10.48 -4.53
N PHE A 243 1.59 -9.69 -3.97
CA PHE A 243 1.78 -9.04 -2.67
C PHE A 243 0.62 -9.39 -1.74
N LEU A 244 0.96 -10.16 -0.72
CA LEU A 244 0.00 -10.76 0.22
C LEU A 244 0.15 -10.12 1.59
N ALA A 245 -0.95 -9.56 2.13
CA ALA A 245 -1.03 -9.27 3.55
C ALA A 245 -1.40 -10.56 4.29
N VAL A 246 -0.41 -11.16 4.97
CA VAL A 246 -0.56 -12.48 5.59
C VAL A 246 -0.81 -12.40 7.11
N ALA A 247 -0.82 -11.20 7.67
CA ALA A 247 -1.03 -10.95 9.08
C ALA A 247 -1.69 -9.58 9.32
N ALA A 248 -2.27 -9.40 10.50
CA ALA A 248 -2.63 -8.11 11.05
C ALA A 248 -2.11 -8.02 12.49
N ASP A 249 -1.46 -6.92 12.84
CA ASP A 249 -0.78 -6.72 14.12
C ASP A 249 -1.72 -6.90 15.33
N VAL A 250 -2.93 -6.36 15.25
CA VAL A 250 -3.97 -6.51 16.30
C VAL A 250 -4.44 -7.96 16.43
N LEU A 251 -4.53 -8.71 15.33
CA LEU A 251 -4.94 -10.12 15.36
C LEU A 251 -3.83 -11.00 15.95
N LEU A 252 -2.57 -10.76 15.58
CA LEU A 252 -1.42 -11.46 16.13
C LEU A 252 -1.38 -11.33 17.65
N LEU A 253 -1.51 -10.11 18.19
CA LEU A 253 -1.51 -9.87 19.62
C LEU A 253 -2.73 -10.50 20.30
N ALA A 254 -3.94 -10.31 19.74
CA ALA A 254 -5.17 -10.85 20.31
C ALA A 254 -5.17 -12.39 20.39
N GLN A 255 -4.70 -13.04 19.32
CA GLN A 255 -4.58 -14.51 19.27
C GLN A 255 -3.56 -15.03 20.28
N ALA A 256 -2.36 -14.43 20.33
CA ALA A 256 -1.32 -14.82 21.29
C ALA A 256 -1.78 -14.63 22.74
N ALA A 257 -2.45 -13.51 23.05
CA ALA A 257 -2.96 -13.21 24.37
C ALA A 257 -4.06 -14.22 24.78
N ARG A 258 -5.03 -14.51 23.90
CA ARG A 258 -6.09 -15.51 24.16
C ARG A 258 -5.50 -16.91 24.38
N ALA A 259 -4.58 -17.33 23.53
CA ALA A 259 -3.90 -18.64 23.68
C ALA A 259 -3.11 -18.72 24.98
N THR A 260 -2.48 -17.63 25.42
CA THR A 260 -1.78 -17.57 26.69
C THR A 260 -2.75 -17.74 27.87
N VAL A 261 -3.86 -16.98 27.88
CA VAL A 261 -4.86 -17.07 28.96
C VAL A 261 -5.47 -18.47 29.05
N ALA A 262 -5.83 -19.07 27.89
CA ALA A 262 -6.38 -20.42 27.84
C ALA A 262 -5.45 -21.44 28.51
N ARG A 263 -4.15 -21.43 28.18
CA ARG A 263 -3.15 -22.34 28.80
C ARG A 263 -3.08 -22.25 30.33
N TRP A 264 -3.33 -21.06 30.90
CA TRP A 264 -3.30 -20.86 32.35
C TRP A 264 -4.64 -21.17 33.06
N ARG A 265 -5.75 -21.22 32.31
CA ARG A 265 -7.08 -21.53 32.85
C ARG A 265 -7.44 -23.00 32.73
N ASP A 266 -6.93 -23.69 31.72
CA ASP A 266 -7.21 -25.11 31.42
C ASP A 266 -6.18 -26.05 32.06
N GLY A 267 -5.16 -25.55 32.72
CA GLY A 267 -4.14 -26.29 33.50
C GLY A 267 -4.31 -26.05 34.98
#